data_1e5ab9b428f6af1684a1ce749249985e
#
_entry.id   1e5ab9b428f6af1684a1ce749249985e
#
_cell.length_a   1.000
_cell.length_b   1.000
_cell.length_c   1.000
_cell.angle_alpha   90.00
_cell.angle_beta   90.00
_cell.angle_gamma   90.00
#
_symmetry.space_group_name_H-M   'P 1'
#
loop_
_entity.id
_entity.type
_entity.pdbx_description
1 polymer ?
#
loop_
_entity_poly.entity_id
_entity_poly.type
_entity_poly.pdbx_seq_one_letter_code
_entity_poly.pdbx_strand_id
1 'polypeptide(L)'
;MDVEHDLQVNVRSFRSGDQGACQKLYVEGLIGGTLAENDTGLDIDNIQAAYMTEGNHFWVAETPDGEVIGMVGVQHHDRDAGEIRRLRVRQDHRRRGVGTRLLETAIKFCQDCGYLKVALDTFIEREAALKLFEKFRFRHERTKHVGGRELLYFYLDLYTSDHPPQHKP
;
A
#
# COMPACT_ATOMS: atom_id res chain seq x y z
N MET A 1 -32.50 1.15 -8.32
CA MET A 1 -31.23 0.87 -9.00
C MET A 1 -30.21 1.86 -8.48
N ASP A 2 -29.44 1.41 -7.53
CA ASP A 2 -28.34 2.22 -7.03
C ASP A 2 -27.27 2.26 -8.11
N VAL A 3 -27.25 3.36 -8.83
CA VAL A 3 -26.08 3.67 -9.63
C VAL A 3 -24.97 3.94 -8.62
N GLU A 4 -24.14 2.94 -8.35
CA GLU A 4 -22.86 3.20 -7.72
C GLU A 4 -22.21 4.30 -8.55
N HIS A 5 -22.21 5.48 -8.01
CA HIS A 5 -21.37 6.54 -8.53
C HIS A 5 -19.96 6.04 -8.28
N ASP A 6 -19.40 5.40 -9.30
CA ASP A 6 -18.01 5.05 -9.35
C ASP A 6 -17.24 6.34 -9.08
N LEU A 7 -16.71 6.46 -7.87
CA LEU A 7 -15.97 7.64 -7.49
C LEU A 7 -14.77 7.73 -8.43
N GLN A 8 -14.76 8.72 -9.31
CA GLN A 8 -13.66 8.94 -10.24
C GLN A 8 -12.43 9.41 -9.46
N VAL A 9 -11.73 8.44 -8.88
CA VAL A 9 -10.50 8.69 -8.16
C VAL A 9 -9.32 8.57 -9.13
N ASN A 10 -8.43 9.55 -9.09
CA ASN A 10 -7.19 9.53 -9.85
C ASN A 10 -6.04 9.11 -8.92
N VAL A 11 -5.39 8.01 -9.25
CA VAL A 11 -4.16 7.58 -8.59
C VAL A 11 -2.97 8.13 -9.35
N ARG A 12 -2.16 8.90 -8.69
CA ARG A 12 -0.99 9.57 -9.26
C ARG A 12 0.20 9.55 -8.32
N SER A 13 1.38 9.82 -8.86
CA SER A 13 2.61 9.96 -8.07
C SER A 13 2.50 11.08 -7.04
N PHE A 14 3.11 10.86 -5.89
CA PHE A 14 3.25 11.86 -4.82
C PHE A 14 3.97 13.11 -5.36
N ARG A 15 3.53 14.26 -4.88
CA ARG A 15 4.15 15.57 -5.09
C ARG A 15 4.40 16.23 -3.74
N SER A 16 5.35 17.15 -3.67
CA SER A 16 5.69 17.82 -2.40
C SER A 16 4.50 18.49 -1.69
N GLY A 17 3.54 19.00 -2.46
CA GLY A 17 2.31 19.57 -1.91
C GLY A 17 1.39 18.59 -1.20
N ASP A 18 1.59 17.29 -1.39
CA ASP A 18 0.77 16.23 -0.77
C ASP A 18 1.25 15.86 0.65
N GLN A 19 2.42 16.34 1.05
CA GLN A 19 3.06 15.93 2.31
C GLN A 19 2.13 16.06 3.52
N GLY A 20 1.46 17.19 3.67
CA GLY A 20 0.56 17.43 4.80
C GLY A 20 -0.65 16.50 4.80
N ALA A 21 -1.27 16.28 3.63
CA ALA A 21 -2.40 15.38 3.49
C ALA A 21 -2.01 13.92 3.81
N CYS A 22 -0.83 13.50 3.40
CA CYS A 22 -0.32 12.16 3.69
C CYS A 22 -0.01 11.97 5.18
N GLN A 23 0.54 12.97 5.85
CA GLN A 23 0.74 12.92 7.31
C GLN A 23 -0.59 12.77 8.04
N LYS A 24 -1.63 13.46 7.59
CA LYS A 24 -2.97 13.33 8.14
C LYS A 24 -3.55 11.94 7.90
N LEU A 25 -3.42 11.39 6.69
CA LEU A 25 -3.86 10.04 6.36
C LEU A 25 -3.13 8.96 7.16
N TYR A 26 -1.88 9.17 7.48
CA TYR A 26 -1.09 8.24 8.27
C TYR A 26 -1.74 7.93 9.61
N VAL A 27 -2.34 8.91 10.24
CA VAL A 27 -3.06 8.77 11.52
C VAL A 27 -4.53 8.41 11.31
N GLU A 28 -5.25 9.20 10.53
CA GLU A 28 -6.70 9.07 10.33
C GLU A 28 -7.11 7.94 9.39
N GLY A 29 -6.22 7.55 8.50
CA GLY A 29 -6.47 6.50 7.52
C GLY A 29 -6.35 5.07 8.07
N LEU A 30 -5.98 4.92 9.33
CA LEU A 30 -5.90 3.61 9.98
C LEU A 30 -7.29 3.02 10.19
N ILE A 31 -7.53 1.91 9.53
CA ILE A 31 -8.79 1.17 9.67
C ILE A 31 -8.73 0.32 10.95
N GLY A 32 -9.53 0.71 11.95
CA GLY A 32 -9.82 -0.13 13.11
C GLY A 32 -8.64 -0.35 14.06
N GLY A 33 -7.73 0.59 14.21
CA GLY A 33 -6.61 0.44 15.12
C GLY A 33 -5.91 1.72 15.49
N THR A 34 -5.05 1.64 16.48
CA THR A 34 -4.08 2.68 16.80
C THR A 34 -2.75 2.37 16.13
N LEU A 35 -1.94 3.41 15.91
CA LEU A 35 -0.56 3.22 15.47
C LEU A 35 0.18 2.31 16.46
N ALA A 36 1.04 1.43 15.94
CA ALA A 36 1.89 0.63 16.78
C ALA A 36 2.87 1.54 17.54
N GLU A 37 3.15 1.24 18.80
CA GLU A 37 4.06 2.04 19.63
C GLU A 37 5.46 2.17 19.02
N ASN A 38 5.90 1.16 18.26
CA ASN A 38 7.18 1.14 17.59
C ASN A 38 7.16 1.79 16.19
N ASP A 39 6.00 2.24 15.72
CA ASP A 39 5.89 2.96 14.46
C ASP A 39 6.25 4.42 14.67
N THR A 40 7.44 4.80 14.27
CA THR A 40 7.96 6.16 14.44
C THR A 40 7.43 7.15 13.42
N GLY A 41 6.88 6.67 12.28
CA GLY A 41 6.42 7.51 11.20
C GLY A 41 7.51 8.33 10.50
N LEU A 42 8.78 7.99 10.71
CA LEU A 42 9.91 8.76 10.15
C LEU A 42 9.89 8.83 8.63
N ASP A 43 9.44 7.77 7.96
CA ASP A 43 9.28 7.75 6.51
C ASP A 43 8.19 8.72 6.03
N ILE A 44 7.13 8.88 6.81
CA ILE A 44 6.03 9.80 6.50
C ILE A 44 6.39 11.24 6.79
N ASP A 45 7.33 11.50 7.68
CA ASP A 45 7.80 12.86 7.97
C ASP A 45 8.50 13.51 6.76
N ASN A 46 9.04 12.69 5.86
CA ASN A 46 9.64 13.15 4.61
C ASN A 46 9.47 12.10 3.51
N ILE A 47 8.31 12.07 2.90
CA ILE A 47 7.96 11.09 1.86
C ILE A 47 8.86 11.21 0.64
N GLN A 48 9.21 12.42 0.24
CA GLN A 48 10.11 12.65 -0.89
C GLN A 48 11.44 11.91 -0.70
N ALA A 49 12.05 12.04 0.46
CA ALA A 49 13.33 11.40 0.77
C ALA A 49 13.22 9.89 0.94
N ALA A 50 12.12 9.42 1.56
CA ALA A 50 11.94 8.02 1.90
C ALA A 50 11.50 7.16 0.71
N TYR A 51 10.75 7.72 -0.23
CA TYR A 51 10.07 6.95 -1.27
C TYR A 51 10.36 7.38 -2.70
N MET A 52 10.68 8.65 -2.94
CA MET A 52 10.83 9.15 -4.32
C MET A 52 12.27 8.98 -4.81
N THR A 53 12.76 7.76 -4.74
CA THR A 53 14.10 7.34 -5.13
C THR A 53 14.03 6.08 -6.00
N GLU A 54 15.12 5.71 -6.65
CA GLU A 54 15.15 4.54 -7.53
C GLU A 54 14.74 3.25 -6.79
N GLY A 55 13.83 2.50 -7.38
CA GLY A 55 13.28 1.26 -6.81
C GLY A 55 12.21 1.46 -5.76
N ASN A 56 11.93 2.69 -5.37
CA ASN A 56 10.88 3.09 -4.42
C ASN A 56 9.91 4.04 -5.10
N HIS A 57 8.70 4.12 -4.58
CA HIS A 57 7.74 5.11 -5.08
C HIS A 57 6.61 5.33 -4.07
N PHE A 58 5.86 6.41 -4.25
CA PHE A 58 4.70 6.74 -3.43
C PHE A 58 3.61 7.35 -4.29
N TRP A 59 2.38 6.94 -4.04
CA TRP A 59 1.20 7.40 -4.78
C TRP A 59 0.15 7.93 -3.83
N VAL A 60 -0.65 8.84 -4.34
CA VAL A 60 -1.86 9.33 -3.71
C VAL A 60 -3.05 9.07 -4.60
N ALA A 61 -4.21 8.90 -3.99
CA ALA A 61 -5.50 8.88 -4.66
C ALA A 61 -6.20 10.21 -4.38
N GLU A 62 -6.59 10.91 -5.43
CA GLU A 62 -7.27 12.19 -5.31
C GLU A 62 -8.65 12.17 -5.97
N THR A 63 -9.57 12.93 -5.39
CA THR A 63 -10.90 13.17 -5.95
C THR A 63 -10.81 14.13 -7.16
N PRO A 64 -11.88 14.25 -7.97
CA PRO A 64 -11.92 15.26 -9.03
C PRO A 64 -11.69 16.70 -8.54
N ASP A 65 -12.02 16.99 -7.29
CA ASP A 65 -11.79 18.29 -6.64
C ASP A 65 -10.33 18.46 -6.16
N GLY A 66 -9.46 17.46 -6.37
CA GLY A 66 -8.06 17.51 -5.99
C GLY A 66 -7.79 17.18 -4.52
N GLU A 67 -8.75 16.61 -3.81
CA GLU A 67 -8.60 16.20 -2.42
C GLU A 67 -7.92 14.84 -2.33
N VAL A 68 -6.84 14.76 -1.55
CA VAL A 68 -6.12 13.50 -1.33
C VAL A 68 -6.86 12.66 -0.29
N ILE A 69 -7.34 11.50 -0.70
CA ILE A 69 -8.15 10.60 0.12
C ILE A 69 -7.53 9.21 0.35
N GLY A 70 -6.42 8.94 -0.26
CA GLY A 70 -5.72 7.68 -0.10
C GLY A 70 -4.24 7.80 -0.45
N MET A 71 -3.47 6.84 0.00
CA MET A 71 -2.04 6.76 -0.28
C MET A 71 -1.52 5.34 -0.19
N VAL A 72 -0.39 5.09 -0.84
CA VAL A 72 0.37 3.85 -0.75
C VAL A 72 1.81 4.10 -1.13
N GLY A 73 2.74 3.42 -0.49
CA GLY A 73 4.15 3.45 -0.82
C GLY A 73 4.71 2.07 -1.11
N VAL A 74 5.79 2.04 -1.88
CA VAL A 74 6.62 0.87 -2.10
C VAL A 74 8.05 1.24 -1.78
N GLN A 75 8.70 0.43 -0.94
CA GLN A 75 10.13 0.50 -0.71
C GLN A 75 10.78 -0.81 -1.15
N HIS A 76 11.96 -0.69 -1.72
CA HIS A 76 12.79 -1.84 -2.03
C HIS A 76 13.15 -2.57 -0.72
N HIS A 77 12.80 -3.82 -0.64
CA HIS A 77 13.03 -4.67 0.51
C HIS A 77 13.73 -5.94 0.03
N ASP A 78 14.97 -6.13 0.45
CA ASP A 78 15.75 -7.22 -0.08
C ASP A 78 15.99 -7.15 -1.61
N ARG A 79 16.81 -8.05 -2.16
CA ARG A 79 17.26 -8.02 -3.56
C ARG A 79 16.13 -8.03 -4.58
N ASP A 80 15.09 -8.82 -4.31
CA ASP A 80 14.08 -9.19 -5.29
C ASP A 80 12.66 -8.85 -4.84
N ALA A 81 12.51 -8.09 -3.77
CA ALA A 81 11.20 -7.78 -3.20
C ALA A 81 10.95 -6.27 -3.10
N GLY A 82 9.74 -5.88 -3.42
CA GLY A 82 9.17 -4.59 -3.03
C GLY A 82 8.28 -4.79 -1.81
N GLU A 83 8.35 -3.88 -0.85
CA GLU A 83 7.49 -3.86 0.32
C GLU A 83 6.44 -2.77 0.17
N ILE A 84 5.17 -3.17 0.22
CA ILE A 84 4.05 -2.23 0.25
C ILE A 84 3.91 -1.69 1.66
N ARG A 85 3.87 -0.37 1.78
CA ARG A 85 3.78 0.33 3.04
C ARG A 85 2.75 1.45 2.97
N ARG A 86 2.20 1.78 4.13
CA ARG A 86 1.35 2.98 4.28
C ARG A 86 0.12 2.99 3.38
N LEU A 87 -0.45 1.84 3.11
CA LEU A 87 -1.75 1.79 2.44
C LEU A 87 -2.81 2.38 3.39
N ARG A 88 -3.37 3.50 2.99
CA ARG A 88 -4.39 4.23 3.75
C ARG A 88 -5.48 4.73 2.84
N VAL A 89 -6.71 4.65 3.30
CA VAL A 89 -7.86 5.26 2.63
C VAL A 89 -8.66 6.01 3.69
N ARG A 90 -8.99 7.26 3.41
CA ARG A 90 -9.80 8.07 4.31
C ARG A 90 -11.15 7.37 4.59
N GLN A 91 -11.59 7.38 5.83
CA GLN A 91 -12.71 6.56 6.30
C GLN A 91 -14.00 6.77 5.51
N ASP A 92 -14.32 8.01 5.14
CA ASP A 92 -15.52 8.36 4.38
C ASP A 92 -15.48 7.94 2.89
N HIS A 93 -14.33 7.48 2.41
CA HIS A 93 -14.13 7.01 1.03
C HIS A 93 -13.81 5.51 0.94
N ARG A 94 -14.00 4.77 2.02
CA ARG A 94 -13.82 3.32 2.02
C ARG A 94 -14.96 2.59 1.33
N ARG A 95 -14.71 1.33 0.94
CA ARG A 95 -15.67 0.47 0.22
C ARG A 95 -16.08 1.00 -1.16
N ARG A 96 -15.24 1.82 -1.76
CA ARG A 96 -15.44 2.40 -3.10
C ARG A 96 -14.33 2.02 -4.08
N GLY A 97 -13.53 0.99 -3.74
CA GLY A 97 -12.47 0.50 -4.61
C GLY A 97 -11.17 1.32 -4.60
N VAL A 98 -11.04 2.32 -3.75
CA VAL A 98 -9.82 3.17 -3.67
C VAL A 98 -8.60 2.35 -3.26
N GLY A 99 -8.72 1.53 -2.21
CA GLY A 99 -7.65 0.65 -1.76
C GLY A 99 -7.23 -0.36 -2.83
N THR A 100 -8.20 -0.89 -3.57
CA THR A 100 -7.95 -1.80 -4.69
C THR A 100 -7.10 -1.13 -5.77
N ARG A 101 -7.44 0.09 -6.17
CA ARG A 101 -6.69 0.82 -7.19
C ARG A 101 -5.29 1.21 -6.75
N LEU A 102 -5.14 1.60 -5.50
CA LEU A 102 -3.82 1.89 -4.91
C LEU A 102 -2.94 0.63 -4.90
N LEU A 103 -3.50 -0.49 -4.48
CA LEU A 103 -2.77 -1.75 -4.41
C LEU A 103 -2.39 -2.26 -5.81
N GLU A 104 -3.29 -2.18 -6.78
CA GLU A 104 -3.00 -2.50 -8.20
C GLU A 104 -1.83 -1.67 -8.72
N THR A 105 -1.83 -0.37 -8.43
CA THR A 105 -0.76 0.55 -8.85
C THR A 105 0.59 0.16 -8.24
N ALA A 106 0.60 -0.15 -6.95
CA ALA A 106 1.81 -0.57 -6.24
C ALA A 106 2.36 -1.91 -6.77
N ILE A 107 1.49 -2.87 -7.02
CA ILE A 107 1.87 -4.19 -7.57
C ILE A 107 2.44 -4.03 -8.98
N LYS A 108 1.78 -3.22 -9.81
CA LYS A 108 2.28 -2.95 -11.17
C LYS A 108 3.67 -2.31 -11.16
N PHE A 109 3.89 -1.37 -10.26
CA PHE A 109 5.22 -0.77 -10.08
C PHE A 109 6.27 -1.83 -9.74
N CYS A 110 5.97 -2.75 -8.83
CA CYS A 110 6.87 -3.84 -8.47
C CYS A 110 7.16 -4.75 -9.67
N GLN A 111 6.16 -5.04 -10.49
CA GLN A 111 6.34 -5.80 -11.73
C GLN A 111 7.25 -5.05 -12.71
N ASP A 112 7.04 -3.77 -12.90
CA ASP A 112 7.83 -2.94 -13.81
C ASP A 112 9.28 -2.78 -13.34
N CYS A 113 9.52 -2.80 -12.03
CA CYS A 113 10.87 -2.81 -11.45
C CYS A 113 11.58 -4.16 -11.60
N GLY A 114 10.87 -5.22 -11.97
CA GLY A 114 11.42 -6.55 -12.04
C GLY A 114 11.55 -7.26 -10.69
N TYR A 115 10.83 -6.80 -9.67
CA TYR A 115 10.76 -7.52 -8.40
C TYR A 115 10.07 -8.86 -8.58
N LEU A 116 10.57 -9.89 -7.93
CA LEU A 116 10.00 -11.24 -7.99
C LEU A 116 8.90 -11.42 -6.96
N LYS A 117 8.86 -10.58 -5.96
CA LYS A 117 7.95 -10.70 -4.82
C LYS A 117 7.52 -9.33 -4.33
N VAL A 118 6.28 -9.26 -3.86
CA VAL A 118 5.74 -8.13 -3.10
C VAL A 118 5.49 -8.61 -1.68
N ALA A 119 6.03 -7.92 -0.70
CA ALA A 119 5.83 -8.21 0.71
C ALA A 119 5.01 -7.10 1.38
N LEU A 120 4.28 -7.45 2.39
CA LEU A 120 3.59 -6.51 3.27
C LEU A 120 3.34 -7.14 4.64
N ASP A 121 3.10 -6.30 5.62
CA ASP A 121 2.63 -6.73 6.92
C ASP A 121 1.40 -5.92 7.37
N THR A 122 0.59 -6.50 8.21
CA THR A 122 -0.57 -5.85 8.81
C THR A 122 -0.95 -6.52 10.13
N PHE A 123 -1.54 -5.76 11.03
CA PHE A 123 -2.10 -6.32 12.25
C PHE A 123 -3.41 -7.04 11.97
N ILE A 124 -3.66 -8.15 12.70
CA ILE A 124 -4.82 -9.01 12.50
C ILE A 124 -6.16 -8.29 12.69
N GLU A 125 -6.21 -7.22 13.49
CA GLU A 125 -7.41 -6.43 13.74
C GLU A 125 -7.89 -5.64 12.52
N ARG A 126 -7.08 -5.55 11.48
CA ARG A 126 -7.39 -4.79 10.26
C ARG A 126 -8.09 -5.67 9.23
N GLU A 127 -9.31 -6.10 9.53
CA GLU A 127 -10.08 -7.04 8.70
C GLU A 127 -10.28 -6.57 7.25
N ALA A 128 -10.52 -5.29 7.04
CA ALA A 128 -10.72 -4.75 5.69
C ALA A 128 -9.46 -4.86 4.84
N ALA A 129 -8.29 -4.65 5.44
CA ALA A 129 -7.00 -4.84 4.78
C ALA A 129 -6.76 -6.32 4.48
N LEU A 130 -7.06 -7.22 5.43
CA LEU A 130 -6.92 -8.65 5.23
C LEU A 130 -7.77 -9.17 4.07
N LYS A 131 -9.02 -8.72 3.96
CA LYS A 131 -9.92 -9.07 2.86
C LYS A 131 -9.38 -8.59 1.52
N LEU A 132 -8.81 -7.39 1.49
CA LEU A 132 -8.20 -6.84 0.29
C LEU A 132 -6.98 -7.68 -0.15
N PHE A 133 -6.12 -8.05 0.78
CA PHE A 133 -4.94 -8.86 0.48
C PHE A 133 -5.32 -10.27 0.03
N GLU A 134 -6.35 -10.86 0.62
CA GLU A 134 -6.91 -12.14 0.18
C GLU A 134 -7.44 -12.06 -1.26
N LYS A 135 -8.16 -10.99 -1.59
CA LYS A 135 -8.65 -10.74 -2.95
C LYS A 135 -7.53 -10.70 -3.99
N PHE A 136 -6.38 -10.13 -3.63
CA PHE A 136 -5.20 -10.10 -4.49
C PHE A 136 -4.35 -11.36 -4.43
N ARG A 137 -4.77 -12.38 -3.66
CA ARG A 137 -4.11 -13.67 -3.51
C ARG A 137 -2.75 -13.60 -2.81
N PHE A 138 -2.57 -12.63 -1.93
CA PHE A 138 -1.44 -12.62 -1.02
C PHE A 138 -1.48 -13.85 -0.13
N ARG A 139 -0.33 -14.45 0.12
CA ARG A 139 -0.18 -15.62 0.97
C ARG A 139 0.36 -15.21 2.33
N HIS A 140 -0.22 -15.77 3.39
CA HIS A 140 0.29 -15.63 4.74
C HIS A 140 1.58 -16.42 4.89
N GLU A 141 2.66 -15.75 5.29
CA GLU A 141 3.97 -16.34 5.46
C GLU A 141 4.24 -16.69 6.92
N ARG A 142 4.04 -15.74 7.81
CA ARG A 142 4.31 -15.89 9.25
C ARG A 142 3.52 -14.89 10.06
N THR A 143 3.41 -15.18 11.36
CA THR A 143 2.82 -14.29 12.36
C THR A 143 3.87 -13.97 13.42
N LYS A 144 3.96 -12.71 13.80
CA LYS A 144 4.82 -12.24 14.88
C LYS A 144 3.97 -11.55 15.95
N HIS A 145 4.29 -11.80 17.21
CA HIS A 145 3.65 -11.08 18.33
C HIS A 145 4.44 -9.83 18.65
N VAL A 146 3.80 -8.68 18.57
CA VAL A 146 4.40 -7.37 18.87
C VAL A 146 3.48 -6.61 19.82
N GLY A 147 3.95 -6.34 21.04
CA GLY A 147 3.17 -5.59 22.01
C GLY A 147 1.79 -6.17 22.34
N GLY A 148 1.67 -7.50 22.40
CA GLY A 148 0.40 -8.19 22.64
C GLY A 148 -0.53 -8.24 21.43
N ARG A 149 -0.08 -7.80 20.27
CA ARG A 149 -0.83 -7.82 19.00
C ARG A 149 -0.17 -8.80 18.02
N GLU A 150 -0.98 -9.40 17.16
CA GLU A 150 -0.50 -10.27 16.09
C GLU A 150 -0.24 -9.47 14.82
N LEU A 151 1.02 -9.47 14.38
CA LEU A 151 1.45 -8.88 13.11
C LEU A 151 1.58 -10.00 12.09
N LEU A 152 0.81 -9.91 11.02
CA LEU A 152 0.77 -10.90 9.94
C LEU A 152 1.62 -10.44 8.77
N TYR A 153 2.52 -11.31 8.32
CA TYR A 153 3.35 -11.08 7.14
C TYR A 153 2.78 -11.84 5.95
N PHE A 154 2.62 -11.12 4.85
CA PHE A 154 2.10 -11.64 3.59
C PHE A 154 3.07 -11.40 2.45
N TYR A 155 2.98 -12.22 1.45
CA TYR A 155 3.71 -12.04 0.20
C TYR A 155 2.85 -12.41 -1.00
N LEU A 156 3.19 -11.83 -2.14
CA LEU A 156 2.66 -12.17 -3.45
C LEU A 156 3.83 -12.45 -4.37
N ASP A 157 3.88 -13.65 -4.95
CA ASP A 157 4.84 -13.94 -6.00
C ASP A 157 4.39 -13.25 -7.29
N LEU A 158 5.26 -12.43 -7.85
CA LEU A 158 5.08 -11.84 -9.16
C LEU A 158 5.53 -12.78 -10.26
N TYR A 159 6.18 -13.84 -9.85
CA TYR A 159 6.65 -14.92 -10.66
C TYR A 159 5.60 -16.03 -10.67
N THR A 160 4.84 -16.14 -11.76
CA THR A 160 3.95 -17.28 -11.94
C THR A 160 4.55 -18.24 -12.96
N SER A 161 4.23 -19.55 -12.82
CA SER A 161 4.65 -20.57 -13.77
C SER A 161 4.20 -20.26 -15.21
N ASP A 162 3.19 -19.43 -15.35
CA ASP A 162 2.65 -18.99 -16.65
C ASP A 162 3.46 -17.85 -17.28
N HIS A 163 4.31 -17.21 -16.48
CA HIS A 163 5.17 -16.12 -16.93
C HIS A 163 6.57 -16.26 -16.31
N PRO A 164 7.36 -17.22 -16.80
CA PRO A 164 8.74 -17.36 -16.32
C PRO A 164 9.51 -16.05 -16.57
N PRO A 165 10.44 -15.68 -15.69
CA PRO A 165 11.23 -14.49 -15.91
C PRO A 165 11.91 -14.62 -17.25
N GLN A 166 11.73 -13.59 -18.06
CA GLN A 166 12.56 -13.46 -19.23
C GLN A 166 13.97 -13.15 -18.73
N HIS A 167 14.83 -14.12 -18.75
CA HIS A 167 16.24 -13.87 -18.62
C HIS A 167 16.63 -12.88 -19.70
N LYS A 168 16.80 -11.63 -19.32
CA LYS A 168 17.53 -10.71 -20.18
C LYS A 168 18.97 -11.25 -20.25
N PRO A 169 19.50 -11.48 -21.44
CA PRO A 169 20.89 -11.87 -21.58
C PRO A 169 21.84 -10.82 -21.05
#